data_3d5e0f7d5fbb03e4dcf24a507e50f02e
#
_entry.id   3d5e0f7d5fbb03e4dcf24a507e50f02e
#
_cell.length_a   1.000
_cell.length_b   1.000
_cell.length_c   1.000
_cell.angle_alpha   90.00
_cell.angle_beta   90.00
_cell.angle_gamma   90.00
#
_symmetry.space_group_name_H-M   'P 1'
#
loop_
_entity.id
_entity.type
_entity.pdbx_description
1 polymer ?
#
loop_
_entity_poly.entity_id
_entity_poly.type
_entity_poly.pdbx_seq_one_letter_code
_entity_poly.pdbx_strand_id
1 'polypeptide(L)'
;MTAIAASVLATVTYPSVQAQETPSNSETVVTAPVVVTATRTEKKLNEAPSSLVVITDSQLEQDNPKTLGDALLDIPNVMMEAPDSPVFTRISIRGSDSDQITYLIDGVRQDNYTMSGNRPAFMFADPEMIKQIEVRRGGGSSLYGNGGIGGTIAVTTKTAADLLKPGRDFGAKLKAGYNNDADEFGQAAWLYGRKGPVDAVIGFSHRDGGKVISSSNGKRSKTPRNAQYDSFTSKLSFTPSEDSIFSIGYNYDENKLDQGRTDNEAKYRLKQHRLSGSWEYSSGDWVDLVVNMKYMKLDNK
;
A
#
# COMPACT_ATOMS: atom_id res chain seq x y z
N MET A 1 -27.91 -32.76 -34.83
CA MET A 1 -28.54 -32.67 -33.51
C MET A 1 -28.34 -31.23 -33.03
N THR A 2 -29.39 -30.44 -33.13
CA THR A 2 -29.42 -29.00 -32.90
C THR A 2 -29.84 -28.74 -31.44
N ALA A 3 -28.99 -28.14 -30.64
CA ALA A 3 -29.33 -27.75 -29.28
C ALA A 3 -29.87 -26.31 -29.31
N ILE A 4 -31.12 -26.16 -28.88
CA ILE A 4 -31.83 -24.88 -28.75
C ILE A 4 -31.51 -24.33 -27.36
N ALA A 5 -30.83 -23.18 -27.30
CA ALA A 5 -30.67 -22.43 -26.09
C ALA A 5 -31.88 -21.52 -25.88
N ALA A 6 -32.65 -21.77 -24.85
CA ALA A 6 -33.77 -20.93 -24.42
C ALA A 6 -33.26 -19.81 -23.49
N SER A 7 -33.30 -18.56 -23.99
CA SER A 7 -33.05 -17.36 -23.19
C SER A 7 -34.37 -16.94 -22.49
N VAL A 8 -34.35 -16.97 -21.18
CA VAL A 8 -35.45 -16.43 -20.34
C VAL A 8 -35.19 -14.94 -20.14
N LEU A 9 -35.96 -14.08 -20.83
CA LEU A 9 -36.03 -12.65 -20.56
C LEU A 9 -37.00 -12.42 -19.38
N ALA A 10 -36.48 -12.07 -18.24
CA ALA A 10 -37.30 -11.55 -17.12
C ALA A 10 -37.42 -10.04 -17.28
N THR A 11 -38.63 -9.56 -17.68
CA THR A 11 -38.97 -8.14 -17.67
C THR A 11 -39.37 -7.71 -16.28
N VAL A 12 -38.53 -6.92 -15.62
CA VAL A 12 -38.82 -6.27 -14.35
C VAL A 12 -39.40 -4.88 -14.65
N THR A 13 -40.71 -4.70 -14.38
CA THR A 13 -41.36 -3.39 -14.46
C THR A 13 -41.13 -2.63 -13.15
N TYR A 14 -40.45 -1.51 -13.22
CA TYR A 14 -40.26 -0.59 -12.09
C TYR A 14 -41.38 0.46 -12.08
N PRO A 15 -42.04 0.74 -10.92
CA PRO A 15 -42.90 1.90 -10.81
C PRO A 15 -42.08 3.17 -10.83
N SER A 16 -42.47 4.11 -11.66
CA SER A 16 -41.86 5.45 -11.72
C SER A 16 -42.15 6.22 -10.44
N VAL A 17 -41.19 6.32 -9.54
CA VAL A 17 -41.21 7.25 -8.42
C VAL A 17 -40.71 8.59 -8.94
N GLN A 18 -41.59 9.60 -8.98
CA GLN A 18 -41.19 10.99 -9.19
C GLN A 18 -40.38 11.43 -7.97
N ALA A 19 -39.08 11.60 -8.18
CA ALA A 19 -38.22 12.20 -7.18
C ALA A 19 -38.46 13.71 -7.15
N GLN A 20 -38.95 14.18 -6.01
CA GLN A 20 -39.03 15.59 -5.67
C GLN A 20 -37.59 16.04 -5.36
N GLU A 21 -37.02 16.85 -6.24
CA GLU A 21 -35.70 17.45 -6.05
C GLU A 21 -35.74 18.43 -4.88
N THR A 22 -35.23 18.00 -3.76
CA THR A 22 -34.79 18.88 -2.68
C THR A 22 -33.34 19.26 -3.00
N PRO A 23 -32.95 20.54 -3.07
CA PRO A 23 -31.57 20.91 -3.27
C PRO A 23 -30.80 20.59 -1.99
N SER A 24 -30.17 19.41 -1.96
CA SER A 24 -29.17 19.07 -0.96
C SER A 24 -27.86 19.73 -1.36
N ASN A 25 -27.63 20.92 -0.84
CA ASN A 25 -26.32 21.55 -0.87
C ASN A 25 -25.41 20.85 0.18
N SER A 26 -25.09 19.60 -0.07
CA SER A 26 -24.01 18.94 0.63
C SER A 26 -22.71 19.37 -0.04
N GLU A 27 -22.15 20.48 0.43
CA GLU A 27 -20.74 20.74 0.24
C GLU A 27 -19.98 19.51 0.76
N THR A 28 -19.47 18.72 -0.17
CA THR A 28 -18.46 17.69 0.16
C THR A 28 -17.26 18.47 0.64
N VAL A 29 -17.12 18.60 1.95
CA VAL A 29 -15.90 19.15 2.55
C VAL A 29 -14.79 18.17 2.20
N VAL A 30 -14.07 18.46 1.12
CA VAL A 30 -12.84 17.76 0.77
C VAL A 30 -11.83 18.17 1.82
N THR A 31 -11.79 17.42 2.90
CA THR A 31 -10.78 17.63 3.95
C THR A 31 -9.41 17.37 3.33
N ALA A 32 -8.55 18.37 3.34
CA ALA A 32 -7.19 18.22 2.84
C ALA A 32 -6.50 17.03 3.54
N PRO A 33 -5.74 16.18 2.80
CA PRO A 33 -5.10 15.02 3.39
C PRO A 33 -4.20 15.45 4.55
N VAL A 34 -4.31 14.72 5.65
CA VAL A 34 -3.50 14.96 6.86
C VAL A 34 -2.19 14.19 6.70
N VAL A 35 -1.11 14.84 7.03
CA VAL A 35 0.25 14.31 6.95
C VAL A 35 0.79 14.13 8.35
N VAL A 36 1.20 12.92 8.68
CA VAL A 36 1.73 12.59 10.02
C VAL A 36 3.24 12.36 9.96
N THR A 37 3.67 11.64 8.94
CA THR A 37 5.03 11.08 8.91
C THR A 37 6.08 12.11 8.53
N ALA A 38 5.74 13.07 7.67
CA ALA A 38 6.71 14.08 7.24
C ALA A 38 7.06 15.09 8.34
N THR A 39 6.22 15.23 9.34
CA THR A 39 6.35 16.25 10.40
C THR A 39 6.40 15.66 11.80
N ARG A 40 6.13 14.36 11.98
CA ARG A 40 5.91 13.65 13.26
C ARG A 40 4.70 14.16 14.06
N THR A 41 3.98 15.14 13.55
CA THR A 41 2.74 15.68 14.10
C THR A 41 1.75 15.79 12.95
N GLU A 42 0.46 15.59 13.24
CA GLU A 42 -0.58 15.78 12.24
C GLU A 42 -0.59 17.22 11.75
N LYS A 43 -0.41 17.41 10.45
CA LYS A 43 -0.51 18.70 9.78
C LYS A 43 -1.30 18.56 8.48
N LYS A 44 -1.98 19.61 8.10
CA LYS A 44 -2.57 19.68 6.76
C LYS A 44 -1.46 19.74 5.70
N LEU A 45 -1.67 19.13 4.56
CA LEU A 45 -0.67 19.08 3.47
C LEU A 45 -0.16 20.46 3.05
N ASN A 46 -1.02 21.48 3.07
CA ASN A 46 -0.69 22.86 2.73
C ASN A 46 0.19 23.56 3.78
N GLU A 47 0.29 23.00 5.00
CA GLU A 47 1.11 23.51 6.09
C GLU A 47 2.44 22.77 6.20
N ALA A 48 2.63 21.74 5.39
CA ALA A 48 3.85 20.95 5.41
C ALA A 48 5.04 21.73 4.83
N PRO A 49 6.17 21.82 5.55
CA PRO A 49 7.29 22.72 5.20
C PRO A 49 8.15 22.25 4.04
N SER A 50 7.78 21.21 3.29
CA SER A 50 8.66 20.63 2.27
C SER A 50 7.91 20.12 1.06
N SER A 51 8.65 19.78 0.03
CA SER A 51 8.12 19.15 -1.19
C SER A 51 7.58 17.75 -0.86
N LEU A 52 6.34 17.69 -0.42
CA LEU A 52 5.63 16.51 0.00
C LEU A 52 4.54 16.17 -1.03
N VAL A 53 4.40 14.90 -1.33
CA VAL A 53 3.29 14.34 -2.12
C VAL A 53 2.60 13.28 -1.28
N VAL A 54 1.28 13.29 -1.29
CA VAL A 54 0.46 12.27 -0.63
C VAL A 54 -0.36 11.57 -1.69
N ILE A 55 -0.30 10.24 -1.71
CA ILE A 55 -1.16 9.37 -2.48
C ILE A 55 -2.19 8.80 -1.51
N THR A 56 -3.45 9.08 -1.75
CA THR A 56 -4.55 8.67 -0.88
C THR A 56 -5.09 7.29 -1.26
N ASP A 57 -5.87 6.66 -0.36
CA ASP A 57 -6.56 5.40 -0.62
C ASP A 57 -7.44 5.47 -1.88
N SER A 58 -8.16 6.57 -2.07
CA SER A 58 -8.99 6.76 -3.28
C SER A 58 -8.19 6.79 -4.58
N GLN A 59 -7.00 7.37 -4.58
CA GLN A 59 -6.08 7.33 -5.73
C GLN A 59 -5.54 5.92 -5.94
N LEU A 60 -5.12 5.24 -4.87
CA LEU A 60 -4.66 3.84 -4.96
C LEU A 60 -5.77 2.90 -5.47
N GLU A 61 -7.01 3.11 -5.07
CA GLU A 61 -8.13 2.32 -5.58
C GLU A 61 -8.44 2.62 -7.06
N GLN A 62 -8.32 3.87 -7.49
CA GLN A 62 -8.53 4.28 -8.88
C GLN A 62 -7.42 3.78 -9.80
N ASP A 63 -6.17 3.93 -9.40
CA ASP A 63 -5.00 3.60 -10.21
C ASP A 63 -4.70 2.11 -10.19
N ASN A 64 -5.20 1.40 -9.15
CA ASN A 64 -5.05 -0.05 -8.95
C ASN A 64 -3.61 -0.54 -9.15
N PRO A 65 -2.61 0.06 -8.46
CA PRO A 65 -1.22 -0.29 -8.64
C PRO A 65 -0.96 -1.73 -8.21
N LYS A 66 -0.06 -2.42 -8.90
CA LYS A 66 0.31 -3.81 -8.61
C LYS A 66 1.33 -3.91 -7.50
N THR A 67 2.22 -2.95 -7.46
CA THR A 67 3.30 -2.84 -6.50
C THR A 67 3.30 -1.45 -5.87
N LEU A 68 3.99 -1.31 -4.74
CA LEU A 68 4.24 0.02 -4.20
C LEU A 68 5.05 0.88 -5.20
N GLY A 69 5.87 0.24 -6.02
CA GLY A 69 6.60 0.90 -7.10
C GLY A 69 5.66 1.54 -8.12
N ASP A 70 4.67 0.80 -8.59
CA ASP A 70 3.69 1.33 -9.54
C ASP A 70 2.95 2.53 -8.98
N ALA A 71 2.59 2.50 -7.70
CA ALA A 71 1.94 3.62 -7.03
C ALA A 71 2.78 4.91 -7.00
N LEU A 72 4.08 4.81 -7.19
CA LEU A 72 5.02 5.92 -7.14
C LEU A 72 5.46 6.44 -8.52
N LEU A 73 5.06 5.78 -9.62
CA LEU A 73 5.53 6.09 -10.97
C LEU A 73 5.22 7.51 -11.44
N ASP A 74 4.07 8.04 -11.04
CA ASP A 74 3.60 9.35 -11.49
C ASP A 74 4.10 10.51 -10.62
N ILE A 75 4.91 10.22 -9.60
CA ILE A 75 5.43 11.27 -8.72
C ILE A 75 6.63 11.97 -9.41
N PRO A 76 6.57 13.29 -9.61
CA PRO A 76 7.68 14.02 -10.22
C PRO A 76 8.99 13.88 -9.43
N ASN A 77 10.09 13.63 -10.15
CA ASN A 77 11.43 13.39 -9.58
C ASN A 77 11.57 12.12 -8.72
N VAL A 78 10.66 11.20 -8.84
CA VAL A 78 10.80 9.82 -8.37
C VAL A 78 11.02 8.93 -9.58
N MET A 79 12.09 8.17 -9.59
CA MET A 79 12.42 7.24 -10.66
C MET A 79 12.45 5.83 -10.10
N MET A 80 11.93 4.91 -10.90
CA MET A 80 11.86 3.50 -10.55
C MET A 80 12.67 2.69 -11.54
N GLU A 81 13.55 1.84 -11.04
CA GLU A 81 14.23 0.82 -11.83
C GLU A 81 13.51 -0.51 -11.61
N ALA A 82 13.06 -1.14 -12.69
CA ALA A 82 12.28 -2.39 -12.69
C ALA A 82 11.01 -2.32 -11.81
N PRO A 83 10.08 -1.38 -12.07
CA PRO A 83 8.86 -1.22 -11.27
C PRO A 83 7.99 -2.47 -11.25
N ASP A 84 8.01 -3.25 -12.34
CA ASP A 84 7.25 -4.51 -12.48
C ASP A 84 7.84 -5.67 -11.66
N SER A 85 8.99 -5.47 -11.01
CA SER A 85 9.64 -6.53 -10.26
C SER A 85 9.40 -6.33 -8.77
N PRO A 86 8.74 -7.28 -8.13
CA PRO A 86 8.53 -7.25 -6.68
C PRO A 86 9.83 -7.33 -5.88
N VAL A 87 10.87 -7.85 -6.51
CA VAL A 87 12.11 -8.24 -5.84
C VAL A 87 13.26 -7.31 -6.18
N PHE A 88 13.21 -6.62 -7.33
CA PHE A 88 14.33 -5.83 -7.85
C PHE A 88 14.04 -4.34 -7.99
N THR A 89 12.88 -3.89 -7.52
CA THR A 89 12.51 -2.48 -7.63
C THR A 89 13.45 -1.59 -6.82
N ARG A 90 14.05 -0.63 -7.48
CA ARG A 90 14.86 0.42 -6.84
C ARG A 90 14.20 1.76 -7.06
N ILE A 91 14.17 2.55 -6.01
CA ILE A 91 13.63 3.92 -6.07
C ILE A 91 14.80 4.90 -5.98
N SER A 92 14.73 5.94 -6.79
CA SER A 92 15.60 7.11 -6.69
C SER A 92 14.74 8.36 -6.58
N ILE A 93 15.10 9.26 -5.68
CA ILE A 93 14.44 10.55 -5.49
C ILE A 93 15.45 11.65 -5.79
N ARG A 94 15.17 12.47 -6.81
CA ARG A 94 16.09 13.56 -7.25
C ARG A 94 17.52 13.08 -7.48
N GLY A 95 17.69 11.85 -7.99
CA GLY A 95 19.01 11.25 -8.24
C GLY A 95 19.69 10.64 -7.02
N SER A 96 19.07 10.70 -5.83
CA SER A 96 19.54 9.96 -4.65
C SER A 96 19.12 8.52 -4.74
N ASP A 97 20.02 7.59 -4.48
CA ASP A 97 19.76 6.15 -4.58
C ASP A 97 18.97 5.60 -3.38
N SER A 98 18.48 4.39 -3.50
CA SER A 98 17.59 3.71 -2.53
C SER A 98 18.16 3.62 -1.11
N ASP A 99 19.48 3.53 -0.96
CA ASP A 99 20.17 3.50 0.34
C ASP A 99 20.17 4.86 1.06
N GLN A 100 19.92 5.94 0.32
CA GLN A 100 19.80 7.31 0.82
C GLN A 100 18.35 7.71 1.12
N ILE A 101 17.40 6.80 0.94
CA ILE A 101 15.98 7.02 1.19
C ILE A 101 15.56 6.28 2.46
N THR A 102 14.81 6.95 3.31
CA THR A 102 14.19 6.33 4.48
C THR A 102 12.82 5.77 4.13
N TYR A 103 12.59 4.51 4.48
CA TYR A 103 11.32 3.82 4.27
C TYR A 103 10.64 3.57 5.61
N LEU A 104 9.36 3.91 5.72
CA LEU A 104 8.56 3.75 6.93
C LEU A 104 7.28 3.01 6.61
N ILE A 105 6.85 2.11 7.50
CA ILE A 105 5.51 1.53 7.50
C ILE A 105 4.94 1.75 8.91
N ASP A 106 3.79 2.41 9.00
CA ASP A 106 3.16 2.81 10.26
C ASP A 106 4.16 3.48 11.22
N GLY A 107 4.96 4.44 10.71
CA GLY A 107 5.98 5.16 11.46
C GLY A 107 7.24 4.36 11.80
N VAL A 108 7.27 3.07 11.54
CA VAL A 108 8.39 2.18 11.85
C VAL A 108 9.34 2.07 10.66
N ARG A 109 10.61 2.42 10.89
CA ARG A 109 11.64 2.35 9.84
C ARG A 109 11.84 0.91 9.36
N GLN A 110 11.86 0.73 8.05
CA GLN A 110 12.16 -0.53 7.38
C GLN A 110 13.65 -0.59 7.06
N ASP A 111 14.23 -1.78 7.25
CA ASP A 111 15.62 -2.00 6.82
C ASP A 111 15.63 -2.30 5.34
N ASN A 112 16.57 -1.71 4.63
CA ASN A 112 16.76 -1.99 3.23
C ASN A 112 17.34 -3.39 3.09
N TYR A 113 16.65 -4.23 2.34
CA TYR A 113 17.15 -5.55 2.00
C TYR A 113 18.12 -5.45 0.82
N THR A 114 19.29 -6.09 0.95
CA THR A 114 20.28 -6.14 -0.11
C THR A 114 20.23 -7.49 -0.81
N MET A 115 19.73 -7.53 -2.03
CA MET A 115 19.95 -8.66 -2.93
C MET A 115 21.34 -8.53 -3.57
N SER A 116 21.85 -9.63 -4.11
CA SER A 116 23.15 -9.74 -4.77
C SER A 116 23.67 -8.46 -5.41
N GLY A 117 24.86 -8.02 -5.04
CA GLY A 117 25.51 -6.83 -5.61
C GLY A 117 25.46 -5.57 -4.76
N ASN A 118 25.19 -5.69 -3.47
CA ASN A 118 25.22 -4.57 -2.51
C ASN A 118 24.23 -3.42 -2.84
N ARG A 119 23.12 -3.75 -3.51
CA ARG A 119 22.09 -2.78 -3.88
C ARG A 119 20.86 -3.01 -3.02
N PRO A 120 20.42 -2.03 -2.23
CA PRO A 120 19.26 -2.17 -1.40
C PRO A 120 18.02 -2.41 -2.28
N ALA A 121 17.32 -3.49 -1.98
CA ALA A 121 16.02 -3.74 -2.55
C ALA A 121 14.97 -2.99 -1.76
N PHE A 122 13.87 -2.78 -2.41
CA PHE A 122 12.78 -1.95 -1.97
C PHE A 122 11.94 -2.57 -0.87
N MET A 123 11.24 -1.72 -0.14
CA MET A 123 10.25 -2.05 0.87
C MET A 123 9.04 -2.79 0.29
N PHE A 124 8.67 -3.90 0.92
CA PHE A 124 7.44 -4.59 0.57
C PHE A 124 6.26 -4.05 1.36
N ALA A 125 5.27 -3.54 0.64
CA ALA A 125 3.95 -3.24 1.16
C ALA A 125 2.96 -3.49 0.03
N ASP A 126 1.97 -4.34 0.27
CA ASP A 126 0.93 -4.59 -0.71
C ASP A 126 0.05 -3.33 -0.82
N PRO A 127 -0.14 -2.78 -2.03
CA PRO A 127 -1.00 -1.61 -2.23
C PRO A 127 -2.41 -1.77 -1.68
N GLU A 128 -2.94 -2.98 -1.67
CA GLU A 128 -4.27 -3.25 -1.11
C GLU A 128 -4.37 -2.97 0.40
N MET A 129 -3.23 -3.04 1.10
CA MET A 129 -3.13 -2.80 2.55
C MET A 129 -2.87 -1.33 2.89
N ILE A 130 -2.65 -0.50 1.89
CA ILE A 130 -2.22 0.89 2.08
C ILE A 130 -3.42 1.82 2.18
N LYS A 131 -3.44 2.65 3.21
CA LYS A 131 -4.33 3.79 3.39
C LYS A 131 -3.80 5.03 2.66
N GLN A 132 -2.51 5.33 2.85
CA GLN A 132 -1.86 6.45 2.18
C GLN A 132 -0.35 6.23 2.08
N ILE A 133 0.25 6.89 1.08
CA ILE A 133 1.69 6.95 0.89
C ILE A 133 2.10 8.42 0.94
N GLU A 134 3.04 8.75 1.79
CA GLU A 134 3.65 10.06 1.86
C GLU A 134 5.06 10.02 1.27
N VAL A 135 5.34 10.84 0.28
CA VAL A 135 6.66 10.96 -0.33
C VAL A 135 7.21 12.34 -0.07
N ARG A 136 8.18 12.43 0.82
CA ARG A 136 8.93 13.62 1.08
C ARG A 136 10.22 13.61 0.27
N ARG A 137 10.41 14.63 -0.55
CA ARG A 137 11.60 14.80 -1.40
C ARG A 137 12.59 15.74 -0.74
N GLY A 138 13.76 15.21 -0.36
CA GLY A 138 14.83 15.95 0.32
C GLY A 138 15.02 15.52 1.77
N GLY A 139 16.02 16.07 2.42
CA GLY A 139 16.51 15.61 3.71
C GLY A 139 15.47 15.44 4.80
N GLY A 140 15.47 14.28 5.43
CA GLY A 140 14.60 13.87 6.53
C GLY A 140 15.36 13.24 7.70
N SER A 141 16.70 13.21 7.61
CA SER A 141 17.56 12.53 8.60
C SER A 141 17.42 13.07 10.01
N SER A 142 17.08 14.34 10.19
CA SER A 142 16.83 14.93 11.52
C SER A 142 15.64 14.30 12.25
N LEU A 143 14.66 13.78 11.49
CA LEU A 143 13.45 13.16 12.07
C LEU A 143 13.61 11.65 12.27
N TYR A 144 14.30 10.97 11.37
CA TYR A 144 14.32 9.50 11.30
C TYR A 144 15.71 8.87 11.35
N GLY A 145 16.73 9.67 11.70
CA GLY A 145 18.11 9.21 11.85
C GLY A 145 18.84 9.09 10.52
N ASN A 146 19.93 8.34 10.55
CA ASN A 146 20.87 8.22 9.42
C ASN A 146 20.19 7.64 8.15
N GLY A 147 20.52 8.18 6.96
CA GLY A 147 20.13 7.60 5.67
C GLY A 147 19.01 8.32 4.91
N GLY A 148 18.35 9.34 5.49
CA GLY A 148 17.25 10.05 4.83
C GLY A 148 17.64 11.31 4.04
N ILE A 149 18.81 11.33 3.43
CA ILE A 149 19.32 12.50 2.68
C ILE A 149 18.52 12.74 1.40
N GLY A 150 18.16 11.66 0.69
CA GLY A 150 17.42 11.70 -0.56
C GLY A 150 15.93 11.97 -0.37
N GLY A 151 15.37 11.49 0.72
CA GLY A 151 13.95 11.63 1.01
C GLY A 151 13.42 10.57 1.96
N THR A 152 12.10 10.61 2.15
CA THR A 152 11.37 9.63 2.96
C THR A 152 10.14 9.16 2.20
N ILE A 153 9.91 7.86 2.18
CA ILE A 153 8.68 7.22 1.73
C ILE A 153 8.04 6.57 2.94
N ALA A 154 6.85 7.05 3.30
CA ALA A 154 6.12 6.55 4.44
C ALA A 154 4.77 5.98 4.00
N VAL A 155 4.50 4.77 4.43
CA VAL A 155 3.27 4.03 4.16
C VAL A 155 2.50 3.91 5.45
N THR A 156 1.23 4.28 5.42
CA THR A 156 0.27 4.03 6.49
C THR A 156 -0.66 2.92 6.06
N THR A 157 -0.82 1.88 6.88
CA THR A 157 -1.72 0.76 6.61
C THR A 157 -3.15 1.05 7.05
N LYS A 158 -4.12 0.40 6.40
CA LYS A 158 -5.55 0.53 6.73
C LYS A 158 -5.87 0.00 8.11
N THR A 159 -6.83 0.65 8.76
CA THR A 159 -7.49 0.22 10.01
C THR A 159 -8.93 -0.19 9.71
N ALA A 160 -9.63 -0.80 10.67
CA ALA A 160 -11.05 -1.08 10.47
C ALA A 160 -11.87 0.19 10.31
N ALA A 161 -11.49 1.27 11.01
CA ALA A 161 -12.17 2.55 10.88
C ALA A 161 -12.12 3.12 9.45
N ASP A 162 -11.05 2.87 8.69
CA ASP A 162 -10.90 3.32 7.30
C ASP A 162 -11.82 2.53 6.33
N LEU A 163 -12.20 1.31 6.70
CA LEU A 163 -12.95 0.38 5.86
C LEU A 163 -14.43 0.31 6.23
N LEU A 164 -14.79 0.67 7.45
CA LEU A 164 -16.16 0.61 7.94
C LEU A 164 -17.05 1.69 7.32
N LYS A 165 -18.22 1.28 6.85
CA LYS A 165 -19.27 2.22 6.47
C LYS A 165 -19.90 2.86 7.71
N PRO A 166 -20.40 4.09 7.61
CA PRO A 166 -21.07 4.77 8.72
C PRO A 166 -22.14 3.89 9.37
N GLY A 167 -22.13 3.80 10.70
CA GLY A 167 -23.09 3.01 11.49
C GLY A 167 -22.91 1.49 11.44
N ARG A 168 -21.76 1.00 11.00
CA ARG A 168 -21.42 -0.42 11.01
C ARG A 168 -20.23 -0.70 11.92
N ASP A 169 -20.35 -1.74 12.73
CA ASP A 169 -19.28 -2.19 13.64
C ASP A 169 -18.42 -3.29 13.02
N PHE A 170 -18.89 -3.90 11.93
CA PHE A 170 -18.22 -5.01 11.25
C PHE A 170 -18.44 -4.95 9.74
N GLY A 171 -17.44 -5.41 8.98
CA GLY A 171 -17.52 -5.50 7.52
C GLY A 171 -16.53 -6.49 6.94
N ALA A 172 -16.77 -6.79 5.65
CA ALA A 172 -15.85 -7.55 4.81
C ALA A 172 -15.74 -6.86 3.45
N LYS A 173 -14.55 -6.91 2.83
CA LYS A 173 -14.29 -6.44 1.47
C LYS A 173 -13.63 -7.56 0.69
N LEU A 174 -14.12 -7.80 -0.52
CA LEU A 174 -13.53 -8.73 -1.48
C LEU A 174 -13.20 -7.95 -2.74
N LYS A 175 -12.03 -8.20 -3.30
CA LYS A 175 -11.56 -7.62 -4.55
C LYS A 175 -10.99 -8.73 -5.42
N ALA A 176 -11.28 -8.68 -6.71
CA ALA A 176 -10.64 -9.53 -7.70
C ALA A 176 -10.42 -8.70 -8.97
N GLY A 177 -9.31 -8.92 -9.64
CA GLY A 177 -8.93 -8.22 -10.86
C GLY A 177 -8.11 -9.09 -11.78
N TYR A 178 -8.25 -8.86 -13.08
CA TYR A 178 -7.46 -9.53 -14.11
C TYR A 178 -6.86 -8.49 -15.04
N ASN A 179 -5.56 -8.61 -15.30
CA ASN A 179 -4.84 -7.79 -16.25
C ASN A 179 -4.36 -8.64 -17.42
N ASN A 180 -4.96 -8.45 -18.58
CA ASN A 180 -4.67 -9.25 -19.76
C ASN A 180 -3.28 -8.98 -20.36
N ASP A 181 -2.71 -7.81 -20.15
CA ASP A 181 -1.40 -7.45 -20.67
C ASP A 181 -0.28 -8.23 -19.99
N ALA A 182 -0.38 -8.38 -18.67
CA ALA A 182 0.57 -9.14 -17.85
C ALA A 182 0.14 -10.59 -17.63
N ASP A 183 -1.07 -10.98 -18.07
CA ASP A 183 -1.67 -12.28 -17.77
C ASP A 183 -1.73 -12.53 -16.26
N GLU A 184 -2.15 -11.49 -15.52
CA GLU A 184 -2.10 -11.43 -14.06
C GLU A 184 -3.50 -11.48 -13.47
N PHE A 185 -3.69 -12.36 -12.53
CA PHE A 185 -4.89 -12.43 -11.69
C PHE A 185 -4.55 -12.02 -10.27
N GLY A 186 -5.32 -11.09 -9.72
CA GLY A 186 -5.21 -10.61 -8.35
C GLY A 186 -6.50 -10.79 -7.58
N GLN A 187 -6.39 -11.16 -6.31
CA GLN A 187 -7.51 -11.26 -5.38
C GLN A 187 -7.10 -10.78 -3.99
N ALA A 188 -8.02 -10.12 -3.29
CA ALA A 188 -7.83 -9.70 -1.92
C ALA A 188 -9.13 -9.86 -1.11
N ALA A 189 -8.98 -10.19 0.16
CA ALA A 189 -10.08 -10.37 1.10
C ALA A 189 -9.73 -9.72 2.43
N TRP A 190 -10.71 -9.03 3.03
CA TRP A 190 -10.56 -8.31 4.27
C TRP A 190 -11.72 -8.60 5.18
N LEU A 191 -11.42 -8.78 6.46
CA LEU A 191 -12.36 -8.77 7.55
C LEU A 191 -11.95 -7.67 8.52
N TYR A 192 -12.90 -6.86 8.94
CA TYR A 192 -12.60 -5.72 9.81
C TYR A 192 -13.77 -5.41 10.71
N GLY A 193 -13.47 -4.90 11.89
CA GLY A 193 -14.49 -4.52 12.85
C GLY A 193 -13.95 -3.58 13.91
N ARG A 194 -14.87 -2.77 14.45
CA ARG A 194 -14.61 -1.84 15.54
C ARG A 194 -15.72 -1.91 16.56
N LYS A 195 -15.36 -2.10 17.83
CA LYS A 195 -16.32 -2.07 18.92
C LYS A 195 -15.73 -1.40 20.14
N GLY A 196 -16.35 -0.29 20.54
CA GLY A 196 -15.82 0.53 21.62
C GLY A 196 -14.38 0.99 21.31
N PRO A 197 -13.44 0.79 22.22
CA PRO A 197 -12.05 1.21 22.04
C PRO A 197 -11.22 0.25 21.16
N VAL A 198 -11.76 -0.85 20.72
CA VAL A 198 -11.03 -1.89 19.96
C VAL A 198 -11.34 -1.81 18.48
N ASP A 199 -10.29 -1.77 17.67
CA ASP A 199 -10.31 -1.80 16.20
C ASP A 199 -9.45 -2.96 15.72
N ALA A 200 -9.97 -3.77 14.81
CA ALA A 200 -9.27 -4.93 14.27
C ALA A 200 -9.48 -5.08 12.77
N VAL A 201 -8.40 -5.35 12.05
CA VAL A 201 -8.42 -5.68 10.63
C VAL A 201 -7.54 -6.88 10.35
N ILE A 202 -8.03 -7.76 9.48
CA ILE A 202 -7.28 -8.88 8.91
C ILE A 202 -7.48 -8.81 7.40
N GLY A 203 -6.38 -8.91 6.65
CA GLY A 203 -6.40 -8.89 5.20
C GLY A 203 -5.50 -9.97 4.63
N PHE A 204 -5.88 -10.48 3.49
CA PHE A 204 -5.10 -11.39 2.67
C PHE A 204 -5.17 -10.92 1.22
N SER A 205 -4.06 -10.96 0.51
CA SER A 205 -4.01 -10.76 -0.93
C SER A 205 -3.12 -11.79 -1.61
N HIS A 206 -3.52 -12.15 -2.82
CA HIS A 206 -2.77 -13.03 -3.70
C HIS A 206 -2.75 -12.44 -5.10
N ARG A 207 -1.58 -12.44 -5.73
CA ARG A 207 -1.42 -12.08 -7.14
C ARG A 207 -0.53 -13.10 -7.82
N ASP A 208 -0.96 -13.51 -9.00
CA ASP A 208 -0.22 -14.41 -9.87
C ASP A 208 -0.14 -13.80 -11.26
N GLY A 209 1.07 -13.58 -11.77
CA GLY A 209 1.30 -12.94 -13.04
C GLY A 209 2.37 -13.65 -13.87
N GLY A 210 2.07 -13.85 -15.15
CA GLY A 210 2.89 -14.68 -16.05
C GLY A 210 3.79 -13.92 -17.02
N LYS A 211 3.70 -12.58 -17.13
CA LYS A 211 4.45 -11.85 -18.17
C LYS A 211 4.88 -10.48 -17.72
N VAL A 212 6.13 -10.13 -18.00
CA VAL A 212 6.61 -8.77 -17.93
C VAL A 212 6.66 -8.17 -19.33
N ILE A 213 6.07 -7.00 -19.48
CA ILE A 213 6.11 -6.26 -20.73
C ILE A 213 7.34 -5.36 -20.69
N SER A 214 8.30 -5.64 -21.56
CA SER A 214 9.43 -4.73 -21.78
C SER A 214 9.27 -4.02 -23.13
N SER A 215 9.62 -2.74 -23.19
CA SER A 215 9.67 -1.97 -24.42
C SER A 215 11.12 -1.60 -24.71
N SER A 216 11.62 -2.06 -25.85
CA SER A 216 12.94 -1.66 -26.35
C SER A 216 12.82 -1.29 -27.82
N ASN A 217 13.36 -0.15 -28.22
CA ASN A 217 13.35 0.36 -29.60
C ASN A 217 11.93 0.39 -30.24
N GLY A 218 10.92 0.78 -29.47
CA GLY A 218 9.54 0.86 -29.92
C GLY A 218 8.84 -0.51 -30.13
N LYS A 219 9.51 -1.62 -29.83
CA LYS A 219 8.93 -2.95 -29.87
C LYS A 219 8.59 -3.43 -28.46
N ARG A 220 7.32 -3.74 -28.22
CA ARG A 220 6.90 -4.41 -27.00
C ARG A 220 7.30 -5.89 -27.07
N SER A 221 8.04 -6.34 -26.09
CA SER A 221 8.37 -7.75 -25.89
C SER A 221 7.71 -8.25 -24.61
N LYS A 222 6.99 -9.35 -24.69
CA LYS A 222 6.43 -10.05 -23.52
C LYS A 222 7.44 -11.13 -23.12
N THR A 223 8.14 -10.90 -22.02
CA THR A 223 9.04 -11.92 -21.46
C THR A 223 8.26 -12.73 -20.43
N PRO A 224 8.17 -14.05 -20.55
CA PRO A 224 7.55 -14.86 -19.51
C PRO A 224 8.30 -14.68 -18.19
N ARG A 225 7.59 -14.30 -17.16
CA ARG A 225 8.08 -14.25 -15.78
C ARG A 225 6.93 -14.66 -14.90
N ASN A 226 7.09 -15.73 -14.17
CA ASN A 226 6.11 -16.10 -13.16
C ASN A 226 6.44 -15.32 -11.89
N ALA A 227 5.63 -14.32 -11.60
CA ALA A 227 5.72 -13.56 -10.37
C ALA A 227 4.50 -13.87 -9.51
N GLN A 228 4.71 -14.32 -8.29
CA GLN A 228 3.65 -14.56 -7.31
C GLN A 228 3.85 -13.68 -6.09
N TYR A 229 2.76 -13.15 -5.60
CA TYR A 229 2.69 -12.39 -4.36
C TYR A 229 1.65 -12.96 -3.44
N ASP A 230 2.05 -13.26 -2.23
CA ASP A 230 1.14 -13.58 -1.14
C ASP A 230 1.40 -12.59 -0.02
N SER A 231 0.36 -11.90 0.44
CA SER A 231 0.44 -10.99 1.57
C SER A 231 -0.66 -11.29 2.58
N PHE A 232 -0.29 -11.28 3.84
CA PHE A 232 -1.20 -11.35 4.97
C PHE A 232 -0.91 -10.21 5.91
N THR A 233 -1.94 -9.50 6.34
CA THR A 233 -1.83 -8.45 7.36
C THR A 233 -2.86 -8.67 8.45
N SER A 234 -2.47 -8.33 9.67
CA SER A 234 -3.40 -8.15 10.77
C SER A 234 -2.96 -6.97 11.61
N LYS A 235 -3.92 -6.15 12.04
CA LYS A 235 -3.68 -5.02 12.93
C LYS A 235 -4.79 -4.96 13.97
N LEU A 236 -4.39 -4.82 15.21
CA LEU A 236 -5.27 -4.60 16.35
C LEU A 236 -4.88 -3.28 16.98
N SER A 237 -5.85 -2.40 17.17
CA SER A 237 -5.65 -1.13 17.85
C SER A 237 -6.58 -1.02 19.05
N PHE A 238 -6.08 -0.45 20.12
CA PHE A 238 -6.82 -0.22 21.35
C PHE A 238 -6.66 1.25 21.77
N THR A 239 -7.77 1.97 21.81
CA THR A 239 -7.86 3.40 22.12
C THR A 239 -8.63 3.59 23.42
N PRO A 240 -7.97 3.44 24.60
CA PRO A 240 -8.65 3.53 25.90
C PRO A 240 -9.14 4.96 26.23
N SER A 241 -8.51 5.97 25.66
CA SER A 241 -8.86 7.38 25.79
C SER A 241 -8.57 8.12 24.49
N GLU A 242 -9.02 9.35 24.35
CA GLU A 242 -8.72 10.21 23.20
C GLU A 242 -7.22 10.50 23.06
N ASP A 243 -6.49 10.45 24.16
CA ASP A 243 -5.07 10.78 24.24
C ASP A 243 -4.14 9.57 24.00
N SER A 244 -4.64 8.34 23.93
CA SER A 244 -3.78 7.16 23.92
C SER A 244 -4.25 6.08 22.94
N ILE A 245 -3.33 5.67 22.06
CA ILE A 245 -3.57 4.60 21.06
C ILE A 245 -2.45 3.57 21.18
N PHE A 246 -2.83 2.33 21.41
CA PHE A 246 -1.94 1.18 21.31
C PHE A 246 -2.25 0.40 20.05
N SER A 247 -1.23 0.01 19.30
CA SER A 247 -1.42 -0.83 18.13
C SER A 247 -0.41 -1.96 18.09
N ILE A 248 -0.86 -3.12 17.64
CA ILE A 248 0.00 -4.25 17.32
C ILE A 248 -0.37 -4.75 15.92
N GLY A 249 0.63 -4.95 15.08
CA GLY A 249 0.46 -5.40 13.71
C GLY A 249 1.38 -6.55 13.37
N TYR A 250 0.89 -7.49 12.58
CA TYR A 250 1.69 -8.54 11.98
C TYR A 250 1.45 -8.59 10.48
N ASN A 251 2.54 -8.58 9.71
CA ASN A 251 2.52 -8.71 8.27
C ASN A 251 3.42 -9.88 7.86
N TYR A 252 2.91 -10.66 6.91
CA TYR A 252 3.66 -11.68 6.20
C TYR A 252 3.56 -11.39 4.71
N ASP A 253 4.70 -11.31 4.05
CA ASP A 253 4.80 -11.12 2.61
C ASP A 253 5.69 -12.22 2.03
N GLU A 254 5.21 -12.89 0.98
CA GLU A 254 5.98 -13.85 0.20
C GLU A 254 5.97 -13.44 -1.27
N ASN A 255 7.16 -13.27 -1.81
CA ASN A 255 7.38 -12.92 -3.20
C ASN A 255 8.17 -14.03 -3.89
N LYS A 256 7.65 -14.54 -4.97
CA LYS A 256 8.31 -15.51 -5.83
C LYS A 256 8.48 -14.90 -7.21
N LEU A 257 9.65 -15.07 -7.78
CA LEU A 257 9.96 -14.62 -9.12
C LEU A 257 10.78 -15.68 -9.83
N ASP A 258 10.21 -16.25 -10.89
CA ASP A 258 10.91 -17.11 -11.80
C ASP A 258 11.33 -16.30 -13.03
N GLN A 259 12.63 -16.04 -13.17
CA GLN A 259 13.18 -15.43 -14.36
C GLN A 259 13.58 -16.53 -15.35
N GLY A 260 12.70 -16.87 -16.28
CA GLY A 260 13.06 -17.69 -17.44
C GLY A 260 13.92 -16.88 -18.41
N ARG A 261 15.25 -16.98 -18.29
CA ARG A 261 16.16 -16.65 -19.39
C ARG A 261 16.53 -17.97 -20.06
N THR A 262 16.66 -17.93 -21.37
CA THR A 262 16.91 -19.11 -22.24
C THR A 262 18.12 -19.97 -21.83
N ASP A 263 19.01 -19.47 -20.98
CA ASP A 263 20.24 -20.15 -20.58
C ASP A 263 20.43 -20.29 -19.05
N ASN A 264 19.61 -19.65 -18.22
CA ASN A 264 19.67 -19.77 -16.77
C ASN A 264 18.31 -19.44 -16.13
N GLU A 265 17.64 -20.44 -15.58
CA GLU A 265 16.48 -20.25 -14.72
C GLU A 265 16.93 -19.75 -13.36
N ALA A 266 16.69 -18.50 -13.05
CA ALA A 266 16.88 -17.98 -11.70
C ALA A 266 15.53 -17.90 -10.99
N LYS A 267 15.42 -18.61 -9.86
CA LYS A 267 14.24 -18.61 -9.00
C LYS A 267 14.57 -17.84 -7.73
N TYR A 268 13.76 -16.86 -7.44
CA TYR A 268 13.88 -16.06 -6.22
C TYR A 268 12.64 -16.25 -5.36
N ARG A 269 12.86 -16.49 -4.10
CA ARG A 269 11.79 -16.56 -3.10
C ARG A 269 12.18 -15.74 -1.90
N LEU A 270 11.42 -14.70 -1.64
CA LEU A 270 11.63 -13.80 -0.53
C LEU A 270 10.44 -13.88 0.41
N LYS A 271 10.68 -14.20 1.68
CA LYS A 271 9.67 -14.20 2.74
C LYS A 271 10.04 -13.16 3.77
N GLN A 272 9.07 -12.35 4.14
CA GLN A 272 9.23 -11.34 5.17
C GLN A 272 8.15 -11.51 6.24
N HIS A 273 8.57 -11.60 7.48
CA HIS A 273 7.71 -11.53 8.66
C HIS A 273 8.00 -10.23 9.39
N ARG A 274 6.97 -9.47 9.68
CA ARG A 274 7.06 -8.19 10.35
C ARG A 274 6.07 -8.15 11.50
N LEU A 275 6.56 -8.00 12.72
CA LEU A 275 5.77 -7.71 13.90
C LEU A 275 6.06 -6.26 14.30
N SER A 276 5.05 -5.46 14.44
CA SER A 276 5.14 -4.05 14.85
C SER A 276 4.27 -3.81 16.07
N GLY A 277 4.70 -2.90 16.92
CA GLY A 277 3.92 -2.36 18.04
C GLY A 277 4.11 -0.86 18.10
N SER A 278 3.06 -0.10 18.36
CA SER A 278 3.12 1.33 18.60
C SER A 278 2.30 1.72 19.81
N TRP A 279 2.76 2.72 20.51
CA TRP A 279 2.02 3.46 21.51
C TRP A 279 2.15 4.94 21.19
N GLU A 280 1.04 5.57 20.96
CA GLU A 280 0.91 6.99 20.71
C GLU A 280 0.18 7.62 21.90
N TYR A 281 0.74 8.64 22.46
CA TYR A 281 0.16 9.41 23.56
C TYR A 281 0.29 10.88 23.27
N SER A 282 -0.82 11.60 23.29
CA SER A 282 -0.85 13.04 23.10
C SER A 282 -1.65 13.69 24.21
N SER A 283 -1.02 14.54 25.01
CA SER A 283 -1.68 15.28 26.11
C SER A 283 -1.71 16.77 25.81
N GLY A 284 -2.69 17.17 24.99
CA GLY A 284 -2.88 18.57 24.60
C GLY A 284 -1.63 19.18 23.95
N ASP A 285 -1.29 20.42 24.37
CA ASP A 285 -0.13 21.14 23.81
C ASP A 285 1.22 20.78 24.46
N TRP A 286 1.24 19.85 25.42
CA TRP A 286 2.40 19.63 26.26
C TRP A 286 3.26 18.44 25.93
N VAL A 287 2.66 17.32 25.54
CA VAL A 287 3.41 16.08 25.32
C VAL A 287 2.82 15.29 24.16
N ASP A 288 3.62 15.07 23.13
CA ASP A 288 3.41 14.10 22.09
C ASP A 288 4.49 13.02 22.20
N LEU A 289 4.09 11.80 22.53
CA LEU A 289 4.97 10.65 22.67
C LEU A 289 4.57 9.57 21.69
N VAL A 290 5.51 9.12 20.89
CA VAL A 290 5.34 7.98 20.00
C VAL A 290 6.44 6.96 20.29
N VAL A 291 6.05 5.77 20.71
CA VAL A 291 6.94 4.64 20.94
C VAL A 291 6.64 3.56 19.92
N ASN A 292 7.64 3.20 19.13
CA ASN A 292 7.53 2.16 18.11
C ASN A 292 8.50 1.01 18.40
N MET A 293 8.02 -0.21 18.24
CA MET A 293 8.80 -1.45 18.32
C MET A 293 8.64 -2.25 17.04
N LYS A 294 9.71 -2.88 16.58
CA LYS A 294 9.71 -3.72 15.39
C LYS A 294 10.55 -4.97 15.62
N TYR A 295 10.02 -6.09 15.14
CA TYR A 295 10.78 -7.29 14.84
C TYR A 295 10.55 -7.67 13.39
N MET A 296 11.63 -7.91 12.65
CA MET A 296 11.56 -8.31 11.24
C MET A 296 12.48 -9.53 11.02
N LYS A 297 11.93 -10.53 10.35
CA LYS A 297 12.67 -11.67 9.85
C LYS A 297 12.52 -11.76 8.34
N LEU A 298 13.64 -11.87 7.65
CA LEU A 298 13.72 -12.02 6.22
C LEU A 298 14.40 -13.32 5.87
N ASP A 299 13.73 -14.16 5.09
CA ASP A 299 14.28 -15.42 4.57
C ASP A 299 14.35 -15.30 3.04
N ASN A 300 15.55 -15.50 2.48
CA ASN A 300 15.83 -15.51 1.05
C ASN A 300 16.31 -16.89 0.62
N LYS A 301 15.75 -17.41 -0.47
CA LYS A 301 16.17 -18.66 -1.12
C LYS A 301 16.25 -18.48 -2.63
#